data_d7dc6f9d98500d185c66fa5cac9d4845
#
_entry.id   d7dc6f9d98500d185c66fa5cac9d4845
#
_cell.length_a   1.000
_cell.length_b   1.000
_cell.length_c   1.000
_cell.angle_alpha   90.00
_cell.angle_beta   90.00
_cell.angle_gamma   90.00
#
_symmetry.space_group_name_H-M   'P 1'
#
loop_
_entity.id
_entity.type
_entity.pdbx_description
1 polymer ?
#
loop_
_entity_poly.entity_id
_entity_poly.type
_entity_poly.pdbx_seq_one_letter_code
_entity_poly.pdbx_strand_id
1 'polypeptide(L)'
;MRLAITHDTRYHYSPSVQTAQHVAHLQAADTPCQNVLRHTMQISPEASVQHSIDAFLNHRAYWALTHPHEGLSVRTYTEVETRAIAPIAPIAPASAQQSWEAVREHFRYRGGQSGDVHAGMVFGSHHAPVHAAFAGYAQSSFTPGRSLMQAAQALTARMHRDFHYDTASTDINTPALEALQNKRGVCQDSAHILV
;
A
#
# COMPACT_ATOMS: atom_id res chain seq x y z
N MET A 1 3.08 -24.14 0.53
CA MET A 1 4.39 -24.03 1.25
C MET A 1 4.11 -23.36 2.58
N ARG A 2 4.75 -23.82 3.67
CA ARG A 2 4.68 -23.13 4.97
C ARG A 2 5.83 -22.14 5.10
N LEU A 3 5.52 -20.95 5.56
CA LEU A 3 6.48 -19.86 5.82
C LEU A 3 6.29 -19.35 7.25
N ALA A 4 7.39 -19.12 7.94
CA ALA A 4 7.43 -18.44 9.23
C ALA A 4 8.12 -17.09 9.05
N ILE A 5 7.47 -16.02 9.48
CA ILE A 5 7.91 -14.65 9.29
C ILE A 5 8.03 -14.01 10.67
N THR A 6 9.19 -13.48 10.99
CA THR A 6 9.40 -12.61 12.14
C THR A 6 9.65 -11.20 11.64
N HIS A 7 8.90 -10.23 12.15
CA HIS A 7 9.09 -8.83 11.85
C HIS A 7 9.37 -8.06 13.15
N ASP A 8 10.55 -7.47 13.25
CA ASP A 8 11.00 -6.65 14.37
C ASP A 8 11.07 -5.19 13.95
N THR A 9 10.31 -4.34 14.63
CA THR A 9 10.39 -2.88 14.47
C THR A 9 10.84 -2.27 15.80
N ARG A 10 11.85 -1.43 15.78
CA ARG A 10 12.39 -0.76 16.97
C ARG A 10 12.53 0.72 16.70
N TYR A 11 12.04 1.51 17.65
CA TYR A 11 12.19 2.95 17.67
C TYR A 11 12.97 3.35 18.91
N HIS A 12 13.83 4.34 18.75
CA HIS A 12 14.48 5.03 19.85
C HIS A 12 14.14 6.50 19.78
N TYR A 13 13.71 7.06 20.89
CA TYR A 13 13.25 8.44 20.99
C TYR A 13 14.24 9.26 21.83
N SER A 14 14.59 10.45 21.33
CA SER A 14 15.39 11.43 22.04
C SER A 14 14.83 12.83 21.75
N PRO A 15 14.28 13.51 22.74
CA PRO A 15 14.03 13.12 24.15
C PRO A 15 12.97 12.03 24.30
N SER A 16 12.75 11.56 25.54
CA SER A 16 11.69 10.59 25.87
C SER A 16 10.31 11.12 25.49
N VAL A 17 9.46 10.21 24.98
CA VAL A 17 8.06 10.51 24.62
C VAL A 17 7.19 10.27 25.83
N GLN A 18 6.34 11.23 26.18
CA GLN A 18 5.44 11.15 27.33
C GLN A 18 4.21 10.26 27.06
N THR A 19 3.62 10.43 25.88
CA THR A 19 2.47 9.66 25.43
C THR A 19 2.57 9.38 23.95
N ALA A 20 2.16 8.18 23.52
CA ALA A 20 2.13 7.83 22.11
C ALA A 20 0.92 6.95 21.79
N GLN A 21 0.36 7.14 20.61
CA GLN A 21 -0.70 6.30 20.06
C GLN A 21 -0.18 5.64 18.79
N HIS A 22 -0.45 4.35 18.65
CA HIS A 22 0.07 3.55 17.56
C HIS A 22 -1.03 2.76 16.87
N VAL A 23 -0.90 2.65 15.56
CA VAL A 23 -1.68 1.75 14.73
C VAL A 23 -0.73 0.88 13.91
N ALA A 24 -0.97 -0.40 13.87
CA ALA A 24 -0.18 -1.33 13.07
C ALA A 24 -1.08 -2.21 12.18
N HIS A 25 -0.64 -2.43 10.94
CA HIS A 25 -1.22 -3.35 9.96
C HIS A 25 -0.18 -4.45 9.69
N LEU A 26 0.11 -5.28 10.69
CA LEU A 26 1.20 -6.26 10.65
C LEU A 26 0.70 -7.71 10.57
N GLN A 27 -0.60 -7.95 10.71
CA GLN A 27 -1.17 -9.28 10.55
C GLN A 27 -1.49 -9.53 9.09
N ALA A 28 -0.98 -10.65 8.56
CA ALA A 28 -1.33 -11.10 7.22
C ALA A 28 -2.83 -11.47 7.16
N ALA A 29 -3.44 -11.30 6.00
CA ALA A 29 -4.83 -11.69 5.75
C ALA A 29 -4.91 -13.10 5.16
N ASP A 30 -6.01 -13.79 5.42
CA ASP A 30 -6.39 -14.99 4.67
C ASP A 30 -6.80 -14.59 3.25
N THR A 31 -6.36 -15.37 2.27
CA THR A 31 -6.70 -15.17 0.86
C THR A 31 -6.97 -16.53 0.20
N PRO A 32 -7.53 -16.59 -1.00
CA PRO A 32 -7.71 -17.85 -1.70
C PRO A 32 -6.43 -18.70 -1.87
N CYS A 33 -5.27 -18.05 -1.82
CA CYS A 33 -3.96 -18.69 -1.98
C CYS A 33 -3.09 -18.68 -0.72
N GLN A 34 -3.59 -18.19 0.41
CA GLN A 34 -2.86 -18.10 1.66
C GLN A 34 -3.78 -18.28 2.87
N ASN A 35 -3.38 -19.11 3.81
CA ASN A 35 -4.02 -19.21 5.13
C ASN A 35 -3.03 -18.79 6.21
N VAL A 36 -3.47 -17.97 7.15
CA VAL A 36 -2.72 -17.62 8.36
C VAL A 36 -2.95 -18.70 9.41
N LEU A 37 -1.91 -19.44 9.75
CA LEU A 37 -1.97 -20.53 10.73
C LEU A 37 -1.79 -20.00 12.15
N ARG A 38 -0.96 -18.96 12.30
CA ARG A 38 -0.67 -18.33 13.59
C ARG A 38 -0.21 -16.90 13.38
N HIS A 39 -0.66 -16.00 14.25
CA HIS A 39 -0.11 -14.64 14.37
C HIS A 39 0.01 -14.27 15.84
N THR A 40 1.15 -13.72 16.24
CA THR A 40 1.37 -13.14 17.57
C THR A 40 2.07 -11.80 17.46
N MET A 41 1.73 -10.88 18.35
CA MET A 41 2.37 -9.56 18.44
C MET A 41 2.78 -9.30 19.89
N GLN A 42 4.02 -8.86 20.08
CA GLN A 42 4.60 -8.46 21.36
C GLN A 42 5.03 -7.00 21.26
N ILE A 43 4.71 -6.22 22.27
CA ILE A 43 5.00 -4.79 22.33
C ILE A 43 5.79 -4.53 23.61
N SER A 44 6.84 -3.73 23.52
CA SER A 44 7.61 -3.25 24.66
C SER A 44 7.86 -1.74 24.51
N PRO A 45 7.48 -0.90 25.49
CA PRO A 45 6.80 -1.24 26.75
C PRO A 45 5.46 -1.94 26.54
N GLU A 46 5.06 -2.77 27.52
CA GLU A 46 3.82 -3.53 27.44
C GLU A 46 2.60 -2.60 27.38
N ALA A 47 1.67 -2.92 26.49
CA ALA A 47 0.44 -2.15 26.31
C ALA A 47 -0.74 -3.07 25.98
N SER A 48 -1.94 -2.62 26.37
CA SER A 48 -3.18 -3.27 25.95
C SER A 48 -3.45 -3.00 24.48
N VAL A 49 -3.64 -4.05 23.70
CA VAL A 49 -3.85 -3.96 22.25
C VAL A 49 -5.32 -4.20 21.93
N GLN A 50 -5.89 -3.28 21.17
CA GLN A 50 -7.23 -3.44 20.58
C GLN A 50 -7.09 -3.85 19.12
N HIS A 51 -7.88 -4.84 18.71
CA HIS A 51 -7.90 -5.33 17.33
C HIS A 51 -9.19 -4.92 16.62
N SER A 52 -9.05 -4.54 15.35
CA SER A 52 -10.19 -4.21 14.48
C SER A 52 -9.85 -4.58 13.03
N ILE A 53 -10.85 -4.54 12.17
CA ILE A 53 -10.69 -4.67 10.72
C ILE A 53 -11.11 -3.33 10.12
N ASP A 54 -10.29 -2.79 9.21
CA ASP A 54 -10.60 -1.55 8.51
C ASP A 54 -11.53 -1.77 7.29
N ALA A 55 -11.90 -0.67 6.63
CA ALA A 55 -12.78 -0.72 5.45
C ALA A 55 -12.18 -1.48 4.25
N PHE A 56 -10.88 -1.73 4.26
CA PHE A 56 -10.16 -2.47 3.22
C PHE A 56 -9.89 -3.93 3.63
N LEU A 57 -10.51 -4.38 4.73
CA LEU A 57 -10.35 -5.72 5.31
C LEU A 57 -8.95 -5.99 5.87
N ASN A 58 -8.15 -4.95 6.15
CA ASN A 58 -6.88 -5.13 6.81
C ASN A 58 -7.08 -5.31 8.32
N HIS A 59 -6.37 -6.26 8.91
CA HIS A 59 -6.27 -6.38 10.36
C HIS A 59 -5.48 -5.21 10.93
N ARG A 60 -6.08 -4.50 11.88
CA ARG A 60 -5.51 -3.33 12.53
C ARG A 60 -5.38 -3.58 14.02
N ALA A 61 -4.18 -3.36 14.55
CA ALA A 61 -3.89 -3.34 15.97
C ALA A 61 -3.66 -1.90 16.42
N TYR A 62 -4.36 -1.47 17.49
CA TYR A 62 -4.23 -0.15 18.08
C TYR A 62 -3.81 -0.28 19.54
N TRP A 63 -2.86 0.55 19.98
CA TRP A 63 -2.47 0.68 21.39
C TRP A 63 -1.99 2.09 21.71
N ALA A 64 -2.00 2.42 23.01
CA ALA A 64 -1.47 3.68 23.51
C ALA A 64 -0.48 3.40 24.65
N LEU A 65 0.61 4.16 24.66
CA LEU A 65 1.54 4.26 25.77
C LEU A 65 1.30 5.59 26.47
N THR A 66 1.00 5.57 27.76
CA THR A 66 0.63 6.76 28.54
C THR A 66 1.63 7.10 29.63
N HIS A 67 2.83 6.54 29.53
CA HIS A 67 3.95 6.79 30.46
C HIS A 67 5.22 7.13 29.66
N PRO A 68 6.16 7.88 30.26
CA PRO A 68 7.40 8.25 29.61
C PRO A 68 8.19 7.02 29.15
N HIS A 69 8.66 7.04 27.91
CA HIS A 69 9.46 5.97 27.34
C HIS A 69 10.45 6.52 26.30
N GLU A 70 11.62 5.87 26.19
CA GLU A 70 12.69 6.23 25.25
C GLU A 70 12.77 5.27 24.06
N GLY A 71 11.92 4.25 24.03
CA GLY A 71 11.90 3.31 22.94
C GLY A 71 10.60 2.55 22.83
N LEU A 72 10.35 2.04 21.64
CA LEU A 72 9.26 1.14 21.34
C LEU A 72 9.81 -0.04 20.53
N SER A 73 9.49 -1.25 20.94
CA SER A 73 9.75 -2.44 20.16
C SER A 73 8.44 -3.15 19.88
N VAL A 74 8.20 -3.46 18.61
CA VAL A 74 7.05 -4.25 18.15
C VAL A 74 7.60 -5.46 17.40
N ARG A 75 7.34 -6.66 17.93
CA ARG A 75 7.74 -7.91 17.30
C ARG A 75 6.50 -8.70 16.92
N THR A 76 6.38 -9.10 15.66
CA THR A 76 5.36 -10.05 15.23
C THR A 76 6.00 -11.34 14.77
N TYR A 77 5.28 -12.44 15.02
CA TYR A 77 5.55 -13.74 14.45
C TYR A 77 4.31 -14.24 13.73
N THR A 78 4.46 -14.59 12.46
CA THR A 78 3.34 -15.05 11.62
C THR A 78 3.73 -16.32 10.90
N GLU A 79 2.90 -17.36 11.00
CA GLU A 79 2.99 -18.55 10.18
C GLU A 79 1.89 -18.53 9.13
N VAL A 80 2.25 -18.74 7.88
CA VAL A 80 1.30 -18.82 6.77
C VAL A 80 1.52 -20.09 5.96
N GLU A 81 0.44 -20.62 5.45
CA GLU A 81 0.47 -21.67 4.44
C GLU A 81 0.03 -21.09 3.10
N THR A 82 0.95 -21.06 2.14
CA THR A 82 0.66 -20.60 0.79
C THR A 82 0.38 -21.78 -0.13
N ARG A 83 -0.56 -21.61 -1.04
CA ARG A 83 -0.84 -22.55 -2.13
C ARG A 83 -0.34 -21.93 -3.43
N ALA A 84 0.05 -22.78 -4.37
CA ALA A 84 0.39 -22.31 -5.70
C ALA A 84 -0.83 -21.59 -6.29
N ILE A 85 -0.64 -20.35 -6.68
CA ILE A 85 -1.62 -19.68 -7.54
C ILE A 85 -1.50 -20.44 -8.86
N ALA A 86 -2.61 -21.05 -9.31
CA ALA A 86 -2.65 -21.51 -10.70
C ALA A 86 -2.19 -20.32 -11.55
N PRO A 87 -1.29 -20.53 -12.53
CA PRO A 87 -0.90 -19.44 -13.41
C PRO A 87 -2.19 -18.73 -13.82
N ILE A 88 -2.29 -17.45 -13.50
CA ILE A 88 -3.43 -16.64 -13.95
C ILE A 88 -3.41 -16.87 -15.45
N ALA A 89 -4.32 -17.72 -15.92
CA ALA A 89 -4.45 -17.93 -17.35
C ALA A 89 -4.54 -16.52 -17.96
N PRO A 90 -3.91 -16.25 -19.10
CA PRO A 90 -3.95 -14.93 -19.72
C PRO A 90 -5.37 -14.52 -20.17
N ILE A 91 -6.38 -15.21 -19.65
CA ILE A 91 -7.77 -14.78 -19.71
C ILE A 91 -7.91 -13.66 -18.70
N ALA A 92 -7.46 -12.49 -19.13
CA ALA A 92 -7.88 -11.27 -18.48
C ALA A 92 -9.40 -11.33 -18.36
N PRO A 93 -10.00 -11.16 -17.15
CA PRO A 93 -11.46 -11.05 -17.03
C PRO A 93 -11.94 -10.01 -18.04
N ALA A 94 -13.15 -10.12 -18.52
CA ALA A 94 -13.69 -9.18 -19.53
C ALA A 94 -13.47 -7.71 -19.13
N SER A 95 -13.47 -7.42 -17.81
CA SER A 95 -13.11 -6.12 -17.24
C SER A 95 -11.66 -5.69 -17.52
N ALA A 96 -10.71 -6.62 -17.63
CA ALA A 96 -9.32 -6.28 -17.95
C ALA A 96 -9.11 -5.93 -19.44
N GLN A 97 -10.11 -6.17 -20.26
CA GLN A 97 -10.14 -5.78 -21.68
C GLN A 97 -10.83 -4.42 -21.87
N GLN A 98 -11.50 -3.90 -20.84
CA GLN A 98 -12.14 -2.59 -20.93
C GLN A 98 -11.10 -1.48 -21.11
N SER A 99 -11.45 -0.49 -21.93
CA SER A 99 -10.60 0.69 -22.08
C SER A 99 -10.48 1.43 -20.75
N TRP A 100 -9.34 2.05 -20.52
CA TRP A 100 -9.14 2.80 -19.29
C TRP A 100 -10.14 3.96 -19.13
N GLU A 101 -10.64 4.52 -20.24
CA GLU A 101 -11.68 5.55 -20.22
C GLU A 101 -13.02 5.00 -19.70
N ALA A 102 -13.40 3.79 -20.13
CA ALA A 102 -14.63 3.14 -19.66
C ALA A 102 -14.54 2.85 -18.14
N VAL A 103 -13.38 2.37 -17.67
CA VAL A 103 -13.15 2.13 -16.24
C VAL A 103 -13.15 3.44 -15.46
N ARG A 104 -12.49 4.49 -15.95
CA ARG A 104 -12.53 5.82 -15.35
C ARG A 104 -13.95 6.35 -15.20
N GLU A 105 -14.79 6.18 -16.24
CA GLU A 105 -16.19 6.63 -16.19
C GLU A 105 -17.02 5.80 -15.22
N HIS A 106 -16.75 4.49 -15.08
CA HIS A 106 -17.38 3.63 -14.06
C HIS A 106 -17.14 4.13 -12.64
N PHE A 107 -15.90 4.51 -12.32
CA PHE A 107 -15.52 5.02 -10.98
C PHE A 107 -15.80 6.50 -10.78
N ARG A 108 -16.35 7.20 -11.77
CA ARG A 108 -16.67 8.60 -11.62
C ARG A 108 -17.71 8.83 -10.53
N TYR A 109 -17.35 9.67 -9.56
CA TYR A 109 -18.27 10.03 -8.49
C TYR A 109 -19.54 10.69 -9.03
N ARG A 110 -20.68 10.21 -8.59
CA ARG A 110 -22.01 10.76 -8.92
C ARG A 110 -22.80 10.90 -7.63
N GLY A 111 -23.09 12.13 -7.25
CA GLY A 111 -23.85 12.42 -6.02
C GLY A 111 -25.21 11.69 -5.99
N GLY A 112 -25.56 11.15 -4.83
CA GLY A 112 -26.83 10.45 -4.64
C GLY A 112 -26.93 9.03 -5.20
N GLN A 113 -25.86 8.51 -5.80
CA GLN A 113 -25.80 7.11 -6.26
C GLN A 113 -24.88 6.29 -5.37
N SER A 114 -25.25 5.03 -5.11
CA SER A 114 -24.34 4.07 -4.49
C SER A 114 -23.20 3.80 -5.44
N GLY A 115 -21.99 4.19 -5.06
CA GLY A 115 -20.76 3.94 -5.85
C GLY A 115 -20.20 2.54 -5.61
N ASP A 116 -19.28 2.14 -6.48
CA ASP A 116 -18.41 0.99 -6.23
C ASP A 116 -17.57 1.24 -4.97
N VAL A 117 -17.32 0.20 -4.18
CA VAL A 117 -16.52 0.29 -2.94
C VAL A 117 -15.10 0.80 -3.20
N HIS A 118 -14.58 0.59 -4.42
CA HIS A 118 -13.26 1.04 -4.84
C HIS A 118 -13.25 2.50 -5.36
N ALA A 119 -14.43 3.14 -5.50
CA ALA A 119 -14.50 4.53 -5.99
C ALA A 119 -13.72 5.53 -5.10
N GLY A 120 -13.50 5.19 -3.83
CA GLY A 120 -12.63 5.97 -2.93
C GLY A 120 -11.18 6.05 -3.39
N MET A 121 -10.70 5.09 -4.18
CA MET A 121 -9.31 5.04 -4.67
C MET A 121 -9.01 6.04 -5.79
N VAL A 122 -10.03 6.71 -6.37
CA VAL A 122 -9.82 7.76 -7.39
C VAL A 122 -9.58 9.14 -6.79
N PHE A 123 -9.72 9.30 -5.47
CA PHE A 123 -9.49 10.57 -4.80
C PHE A 123 -8.04 10.67 -4.32
N GLY A 124 -7.48 11.88 -4.42
CA GLY A 124 -6.15 12.15 -3.91
C GLY A 124 -6.05 11.97 -2.39
N SER A 125 -4.89 11.53 -1.93
CA SER A 125 -4.53 11.44 -0.52
C SER A 125 -3.28 12.27 -0.23
N HIS A 126 -2.87 12.34 1.04
CA HIS A 126 -1.65 13.06 1.43
C HIS A 126 -0.41 12.52 0.69
N HIS A 127 -0.28 11.22 0.57
CA HIS A 127 0.88 10.58 -0.06
C HIS A 127 0.71 10.38 -1.57
N ALA A 128 -0.51 10.33 -2.09
CA ALA A 128 -0.83 10.19 -3.51
C ALA A 128 -1.73 11.36 -3.97
N PRO A 129 -1.20 12.57 -4.08
CA PRO A 129 -1.98 13.74 -4.47
C PRO A 129 -2.31 13.72 -5.97
N VAL A 130 -3.49 14.24 -6.33
CA VAL A 130 -3.83 14.46 -7.74
C VAL A 130 -3.04 15.68 -8.25
N HIS A 131 -2.18 15.46 -9.23
CA HIS A 131 -1.36 16.52 -9.82
C HIS A 131 -1.11 16.31 -11.32
N ALA A 132 -1.07 17.40 -12.09
CA ALA A 132 -0.91 17.35 -13.55
C ALA A 132 0.39 16.67 -14.00
N ALA A 133 1.47 16.72 -13.21
CA ALA A 133 2.72 16.08 -13.53
C ALA A 133 2.60 14.54 -13.58
N PHE A 134 1.82 13.92 -12.70
CA PHE A 134 1.56 12.48 -12.72
C PHE A 134 0.78 12.09 -13.97
N ALA A 135 -0.29 12.85 -14.29
CA ALA A 135 -1.06 12.65 -15.51
C ALA A 135 -0.19 12.81 -16.77
N GLY A 136 0.68 13.83 -16.81
CA GLY A 136 1.62 14.03 -17.92
C GLY A 136 2.62 12.88 -18.06
N TYR A 137 3.14 12.36 -16.94
CA TYR A 137 4.02 11.20 -16.95
C TYR A 137 3.29 9.94 -17.45
N ALA A 138 2.05 9.71 -17.04
CA ALA A 138 1.26 8.54 -17.41
C ALA A 138 0.74 8.59 -18.86
N GLN A 139 0.57 9.76 -19.47
CA GLN A 139 -0.15 9.99 -20.71
C GLN A 139 0.27 9.07 -21.87
N SER A 140 1.57 8.84 -22.06
CA SER A 140 2.07 7.97 -23.13
C SER A 140 1.74 6.49 -22.92
N SER A 141 1.43 6.09 -21.70
CA SER A 141 1.01 4.73 -21.35
C SER A 141 -0.50 4.56 -21.49
N PHE A 142 -1.28 5.62 -21.29
CA PHE A 142 -2.72 5.66 -21.35
C PHE A 142 -3.22 6.27 -22.67
N THR A 143 -2.89 5.61 -23.79
CA THR A 143 -3.36 6.04 -25.11
C THR A 143 -4.87 5.75 -25.27
N PRO A 144 -5.60 6.54 -26.10
CA PRO A 144 -7.03 6.34 -26.29
C PRO A 144 -7.40 4.91 -26.70
N GLY A 145 -8.43 4.37 -26.07
CA GLY A 145 -8.96 3.03 -26.34
C GLY A 145 -8.11 1.87 -25.80
N ARG A 146 -6.96 2.13 -25.20
CA ARG A 146 -6.10 1.08 -24.63
C ARG A 146 -6.79 0.44 -23.41
N SER A 147 -6.63 -0.89 -23.24
CA SER A 147 -7.17 -1.54 -22.05
C SER A 147 -6.45 -1.05 -20.78
N LEU A 148 -7.18 -0.93 -19.67
CA LEU A 148 -6.60 -0.48 -18.39
C LEU A 148 -5.40 -1.34 -17.99
N MET A 149 -5.49 -2.67 -18.13
CA MET A 149 -4.41 -3.59 -17.77
C MET A 149 -3.14 -3.34 -18.59
N GLN A 150 -3.29 -3.17 -19.91
CA GLN A 150 -2.16 -2.86 -20.79
C GLN A 150 -1.54 -1.50 -20.49
N ALA A 151 -2.38 -0.50 -20.17
CA ALA A 151 -1.91 0.84 -19.79
C ALA A 151 -1.11 0.80 -18.49
N ALA A 152 -1.64 0.12 -17.47
CA ALA A 152 -0.97 -0.05 -16.17
C ALA A 152 0.36 -0.81 -16.30
N GLN A 153 0.39 -1.91 -17.06
CA GLN A 153 1.62 -2.66 -17.33
C GLN A 153 2.66 -1.80 -18.05
N ALA A 154 2.24 -1.01 -19.04
CA ALA A 154 3.15 -0.10 -19.75
C ALA A 154 3.68 1.01 -18.85
N LEU A 155 2.86 1.57 -17.95
CA LEU A 155 3.29 2.57 -16.97
C LEU A 155 4.29 1.97 -15.98
N THR A 156 4.01 0.78 -15.44
CA THR A 156 4.92 0.07 -14.53
C THR A 156 6.27 -0.22 -15.21
N ALA A 157 6.26 -0.76 -16.43
CA ALA A 157 7.49 -1.02 -17.19
C ALA A 157 8.27 0.27 -17.50
N ARG A 158 7.55 1.37 -17.76
CA ARG A 158 8.17 2.68 -17.95
C ARG A 158 8.83 3.19 -16.68
N MET A 159 8.13 3.12 -15.55
CA MET A 159 8.68 3.52 -14.26
C MET A 159 9.94 2.72 -13.91
N HIS A 160 9.89 1.39 -14.06
CA HIS A 160 11.05 0.54 -13.83
C HIS A 160 12.28 0.92 -14.69
N ARG A 161 12.06 1.41 -15.89
CA ARG A 161 13.11 1.84 -16.81
C ARG A 161 13.63 3.26 -16.51
N ASP A 162 12.70 4.16 -16.11
CA ASP A 162 12.99 5.59 -15.97
C ASP A 162 13.50 5.95 -14.55
N PHE A 163 13.22 5.11 -13.54
CA PHE A 163 13.54 5.39 -12.15
C PHE A 163 14.74 4.58 -11.66
N HIS A 164 15.57 5.22 -10.88
CA HIS A 164 16.67 4.57 -10.17
C HIS A 164 16.25 4.28 -8.73
N TYR A 165 16.37 3.00 -8.29
CA TYR A 165 16.15 2.62 -6.92
C TYR A 165 17.32 3.09 -6.05
N ASP A 166 17.05 3.96 -5.08
CA ASP A 166 18.07 4.58 -4.23
C ASP A 166 17.51 4.81 -2.82
N THR A 167 18.00 4.02 -1.86
CA THR A 167 17.53 4.06 -0.47
C THR A 167 17.97 5.30 0.30
N ALA A 168 18.88 6.10 -0.26
CA ALA A 168 19.40 7.33 0.37
C ALA A 168 18.80 8.60 -0.26
N SER A 169 18.00 8.50 -1.32
CA SER A 169 17.50 9.65 -2.07
C SER A 169 16.21 10.25 -1.52
N THR A 170 15.46 9.48 -0.74
CA THR A 170 14.16 9.90 -0.19
C THR A 170 14.02 9.44 1.25
N ASP A 171 13.17 10.12 2.01
CA ASP A 171 12.72 9.72 3.34
C ASP A 171 11.19 9.53 3.35
N ILE A 172 10.64 9.15 4.51
CA ILE A 172 9.21 8.86 4.66
C ILE A 172 8.30 10.08 4.39
N ASN A 173 8.85 11.29 4.44
CA ASN A 173 8.13 12.54 4.22
C ASN A 173 8.36 13.12 2.82
N THR A 174 9.23 12.53 2.01
CA THR A 174 9.52 13.02 0.65
C THR A 174 8.24 13.00 -0.19
N PRO A 175 7.81 14.14 -0.75
CA PRO A 175 6.63 14.18 -1.59
C PRO A 175 6.78 13.35 -2.86
N ALA A 176 5.72 12.63 -3.27
CA ALA A 176 5.73 11.83 -4.49
C ALA A 176 6.09 12.67 -5.75
N LEU A 177 5.73 13.95 -5.78
CA LEU A 177 6.07 14.87 -6.87
C LEU A 177 7.58 15.09 -6.99
N GLU A 178 8.27 15.23 -5.87
CA GLU A 178 9.73 15.38 -5.82
C GLU A 178 10.41 14.09 -6.31
N ALA A 179 9.96 12.93 -5.85
CA ALA A 179 10.47 11.63 -6.32
C ALA A 179 10.25 11.45 -7.84
N LEU A 180 9.09 11.88 -8.37
CA LEU A 180 8.83 11.89 -9.82
C LEU A 180 9.79 12.79 -10.58
N GLN A 181 10.08 13.99 -10.09
CA GLN A 181 10.99 14.95 -10.74
C GLN A 181 12.43 14.45 -10.76
N ASN A 182 12.88 13.88 -9.63
CA ASN A 182 14.23 13.37 -9.47
C ASN A 182 14.43 11.99 -10.11
N LYS A 183 13.34 11.27 -10.44
CA LYS A 183 13.34 9.88 -10.94
C LYS A 183 14.18 8.94 -10.08
N ARG A 184 14.13 9.15 -8.78
CA ARG A 184 14.82 8.35 -7.77
C ARG A 184 13.90 8.14 -6.59
N GLY A 185 14.08 7.03 -5.91
CA GLY A 185 13.32 6.72 -4.72
C GLY A 185 13.31 5.23 -4.40
N VAL A 186 12.46 4.88 -3.46
CA VAL A 186 12.23 3.50 -3.02
C VAL A 186 10.86 2.99 -3.47
N CYS A 187 10.50 1.77 -3.06
CA CYS A 187 9.23 1.16 -3.43
C CYS A 187 8.01 2.00 -3.00
N GLN A 188 8.08 2.70 -1.86
CA GLN A 188 7.04 3.60 -1.39
C GLN A 188 6.78 4.74 -2.38
N ASP A 189 7.83 5.42 -2.83
CA ASP A 189 7.72 6.52 -3.78
C ASP A 189 7.12 6.06 -5.10
N SER A 190 7.59 4.92 -5.59
CA SER A 190 7.05 4.30 -6.80
C SER A 190 5.57 3.95 -6.68
N ALA A 191 5.14 3.43 -5.53
CA ALA A 191 3.73 3.13 -5.27
C ALA A 191 2.88 4.41 -5.27
N HIS A 192 3.33 5.48 -4.58
CA HIS A 192 2.61 6.75 -4.51
C HIS A 192 2.50 7.48 -5.87
N ILE A 193 3.43 7.23 -6.79
CA ILE A 193 3.39 7.80 -8.14
C ILE A 193 2.47 6.98 -9.06
N LEU A 194 2.40 5.64 -8.87
CA LEU A 194 1.63 4.75 -9.73
C LEU A 194 0.13 4.74 -9.45
N VAL A 195 -0.27 5.09 -8.23
CA VAL A 195 -1.69 5.15 -7.84
C VAL A 195 -2.29 6.52 -8.11
#